data_730e086346711b05083fd87045129953
#
_entry.id   730e086346711b05083fd87045129953
#
_cell.length_a   1.000
_cell.length_b   1.000
_cell.length_c   1.000
_cell.angle_alpha   90.00
_cell.angle_beta   90.00
_cell.angle_gamma   90.00
#
_symmetry.space_group_name_H-M   'P 1'
#
loop_
_entity.id
_entity.type
_entity.pdbx_description
1 polymer ?
#
loop_
_entity_poly.entity_id
_entity_poly.type
_entity_poly.pdbx_seq_one_letter_code
_entity_poly.pdbx_strand_id
1 'polypeptide(L)'
;WWGRYVAHDDNRDGIGLSLALTKNVHTVFHQYKPLVVHDLHESASHLYVSTGRGPYNAWFDPIVINEWNNISYREVRDMTAYGVPGVYTFDFYDGWGPNYMFTVGNGHNALGRFYETQGAGNGSTRVISTNVERQWHRPNTPLRQTVWSIRNNVNLQQSALLIALNYMANNKEDFLQNFYLKGQRSIAKATAEGPAAYVFPANDRRPALQARLLQLMQDHAVEIHRLTRDAVVGDSEFGEGSYVIRMDQPYSRMADMLLDTQYYNPADPSPYDDVGWTLGPLFNVEAVRIEDPAVLDARMDLVGGRVTAPADVTEARGAAA
;
A
#
# COMPACT_ATOMS: atom_id res chain seq x y z
N TRP A 1 18.09 8.91 -2.82
CA TRP A 1 17.52 9.89 -3.66
C TRP A 1 17.13 9.35 -5.04
N TRP A 2 15.92 8.98 -5.28
CA TRP A 2 15.25 8.79 -6.55
C TRP A 2 16.05 8.06 -7.62
N GLY A 3 16.55 6.94 -7.38
CA GLY A 3 17.29 6.17 -8.36
C GLY A 3 18.38 6.99 -9.07
N ARG A 4 19.57 6.58 -9.00
CA ARG A 4 20.77 7.30 -9.44
C ARG A 4 20.69 7.96 -10.84
N TYR A 5 19.88 7.36 -11.73
CA TYR A 5 19.88 7.74 -13.15
C TYR A 5 18.49 8.15 -13.69
N VAL A 6 17.43 8.01 -12.92
CA VAL A 6 16.05 8.17 -13.42
C VAL A 6 15.19 9.14 -12.63
N ALA A 7 15.72 9.82 -11.65
CA ALA A 7 15.00 10.80 -10.82
C ALA A 7 13.59 10.28 -10.38
N HIS A 8 13.51 8.98 -10.09
CA HIS A 8 12.27 8.34 -9.62
C HIS A 8 12.31 8.22 -8.10
N ASP A 9 11.23 8.60 -7.45
CA ASP A 9 11.14 8.64 -5.99
C ASP A 9 10.87 7.23 -5.45
N ASP A 10 11.79 6.70 -4.64
CA ASP A 10 11.66 5.38 -3.99
C ASP A 10 10.43 5.35 -3.09
N ASN A 11 10.11 6.47 -2.44
CA ASN A 11 8.95 6.61 -1.57
C ASN A 11 7.62 6.72 -2.34
N ARG A 12 7.64 6.60 -3.66
CA ARG A 12 6.48 6.56 -4.55
C ARG A 12 6.43 5.30 -5.41
N ASP A 13 7.39 4.39 -5.23
CA ASP A 13 7.56 3.20 -6.06
C ASP A 13 6.93 1.94 -5.45
N GLY A 14 6.15 2.07 -4.37
CA GLY A 14 5.54 0.94 -3.67
C GLY A 14 4.57 0.11 -4.51
N ILE A 15 3.94 0.71 -5.51
CA ILE A 15 3.03 0.01 -6.45
C ILE A 15 3.69 -0.32 -7.79
N GLY A 16 4.63 0.50 -8.25
CA GLY A 16 5.28 0.36 -9.55
C GLY A 16 6.42 -0.62 -9.59
N LEU A 17 7.09 -0.81 -8.46
CA LEU A 17 8.24 -1.71 -8.27
C LEU A 17 9.30 -1.56 -9.36
N SER A 18 9.58 -0.32 -9.76
CA SER A 18 10.50 -0.01 -10.85
C SER A 18 11.96 -0.14 -10.43
N LEU A 19 12.23 0.22 -9.17
CA LEU A 19 13.57 0.26 -8.59
C LEU A 19 13.98 -1.06 -7.94
N ALA A 20 15.26 -1.37 -7.98
CA ALA A 20 15.80 -2.57 -7.33
C ALA A 20 15.59 -2.55 -5.81
N LEU A 21 15.66 -1.36 -5.18
CA LEU A 21 15.45 -1.19 -3.74
C LEU A 21 14.03 -1.62 -3.35
N THR A 22 13.01 -1.11 -4.03
CA THR A 22 11.61 -1.40 -3.74
C THR A 22 11.28 -2.87 -3.99
N LYS A 23 11.80 -3.45 -5.09
CA LYS A 23 11.69 -4.91 -5.34
C LYS A 23 12.29 -5.74 -4.22
N ASN A 24 13.46 -5.35 -3.70
CA ASN A 24 14.09 -6.06 -2.60
C ASN A 24 13.26 -6.00 -1.33
N VAL A 25 12.70 -4.83 -1.00
CA VAL A 25 11.79 -4.68 0.16
C VAL A 25 10.56 -5.56 0.01
N HIS A 26 9.92 -5.57 -1.17
CA HIS A 26 8.79 -6.45 -1.46
C HIS A 26 9.16 -7.93 -1.37
N THR A 27 10.33 -8.32 -1.88
CA THR A 27 10.81 -9.71 -1.78
C THR A 27 10.93 -10.14 -0.31
N VAL A 28 11.54 -9.31 0.53
CA VAL A 28 11.67 -9.56 1.98
C VAL A 28 10.29 -9.62 2.64
N PHE A 29 9.40 -8.68 2.30
CA PHE A 29 8.03 -8.68 2.82
C PHE A 29 7.30 -9.98 2.50
N HIS A 30 7.30 -10.44 1.24
CA HIS A 30 6.62 -11.67 0.85
C HIS A 30 7.28 -12.93 1.40
N GLN A 31 8.58 -12.91 1.63
CA GLN A 31 9.31 -14.02 2.24
C GLN A 31 8.95 -14.20 3.71
N TYR A 32 8.90 -13.12 4.49
CA TYR A 32 8.70 -13.17 5.94
C TYR A 32 7.29 -12.88 6.39
N LYS A 33 6.47 -12.25 5.56
CA LYS A 33 5.06 -11.85 5.83
C LYS A 33 4.90 -11.18 7.20
N PRO A 34 5.64 -10.08 7.46
CA PRO A 34 5.54 -9.38 8.73
C PRO A 34 4.12 -8.85 8.93
N LEU A 35 3.65 -8.86 10.18
CA LEU A 35 2.32 -8.32 10.52
C LEU A 35 2.29 -6.79 10.49
N VAL A 36 3.44 -6.16 10.68
CA VAL A 36 3.60 -4.71 10.68
C VAL A 36 4.86 -4.31 9.92
N VAL A 37 4.71 -3.30 9.08
CA VAL A 37 5.81 -2.62 8.38
C VAL A 37 5.93 -1.21 8.93
N HIS A 38 7.10 -0.86 9.44
CA HIS A 38 7.43 0.50 9.87
C HIS A 38 8.34 1.17 8.86
N ASP A 39 7.97 2.35 8.42
CA ASP A 39 8.79 3.23 7.62
C ASP A 39 9.22 4.45 8.45
N LEU A 40 10.43 4.95 8.26
CA LEU A 40 11.00 6.01 9.09
C LEU A 40 11.35 7.21 8.21
N HIS A 41 10.58 8.28 8.38
CA HIS A 41 10.67 9.49 7.57
C HIS A 41 11.10 10.73 8.36
N GLU A 42 11.33 11.79 7.61
CA GLU A 42 11.70 13.11 8.10
C GLU A 42 10.88 14.20 7.39
N SER A 43 10.33 15.11 8.17
CA SER A 43 9.61 16.29 7.67
C SER A 43 9.84 17.53 8.55
N ALA A 44 8.83 18.01 9.25
CA ALA A 44 8.89 19.18 10.12
C ALA A 44 8.37 18.92 11.54
N SER A 45 8.08 17.68 11.88
CA SER A 45 7.52 17.30 13.18
C SER A 45 8.60 17.04 14.22
N HIS A 46 8.29 17.17 15.53
CA HIS A 46 9.13 16.60 16.57
C HIS A 46 9.07 15.08 16.51
N LEU A 47 7.87 14.53 16.61
CA LEU A 47 7.56 13.16 16.28
C LEU A 47 6.09 13.04 15.91
N TYR A 48 5.82 12.65 14.69
CA TYR A 48 4.53 12.19 14.21
C TYR A 48 4.56 10.67 14.11
N VAL A 49 3.58 10.01 14.72
CA VAL A 49 3.35 8.57 14.60
C VAL A 49 2.06 8.37 13.82
N SER A 50 2.16 7.85 12.62
CA SER A 50 1.06 7.94 11.66
C SER A 50 -0.21 7.23 12.10
N THR A 51 -1.34 7.90 11.97
CA THR A 51 -2.67 7.39 11.66
C THR A 51 -3.32 8.24 10.59
N GLY A 52 -3.02 9.55 10.55
CA GLY A 52 -3.63 10.47 9.61
C GLY A 52 -5.06 10.88 10.00
N ARG A 53 -5.69 11.58 9.08
CA ARG A 53 -7.03 12.15 9.23
C ARG A 53 -8.07 11.57 8.26
N GLY A 54 -7.65 10.67 7.36
CA GLY A 54 -8.46 10.25 6.22
C GLY A 54 -8.56 11.33 5.13
N PRO A 55 -9.12 11.02 3.96
CA PRO A 55 -9.70 9.71 3.67
C PRO A 55 -8.65 8.60 3.63
N TYR A 56 -9.05 7.40 4.03
CA TYR A 56 -8.23 6.20 3.83
C TYR A 56 -8.59 5.55 2.50
N ASN A 57 -7.64 4.80 1.93
CA ASN A 57 -7.91 4.02 0.73
C ASN A 57 -9.10 3.07 0.96
N ALA A 58 -10.08 3.12 0.05
CA ALA A 58 -11.34 2.40 0.19
C ALA A 58 -11.19 0.86 0.22
N TRP A 59 -10.07 0.35 -0.31
CA TRP A 59 -9.83 -1.08 -0.40
C TRP A 59 -9.10 -1.67 0.81
N PHE A 60 -8.58 -0.85 1.72
CA PHE A 60 -8.03 -1.37 2.97
C PHE A 60 -9.12 -2.06 3.80
N ASP A 61 -8.78 -3.19 4.40
CA ASP A 61 -9.68 -3.78 5.38
C ASP A 61 -9.82 -2.84 6.59
N PRO A 62 -11.03 -2.55 7.07
CA PRO A 62 -11.24 -1.66 8.23
C PRO A 62 -10.43 -2.04 9.47
N ILE A 63 -10.09 -3.33 9.63
CA ILE A 63 -9.23 -3.80 10.73
C ILE A 63 -7.84 -3.15 10.65
N VAL A 64 -7.28 -2.95 9.44
CA VAL A 64 -5.98 -2.27 9.25
C VAL A 64 -6.01 -0.88 9.88
N ILE A 65 -7.05 -0.11 9.61
CA ILE A 65 -7.18 1.25 10.14
C ILE A 65 -7.29 1.24 11.66
N ASN A 66 -8.04 0.29 12.22
CA ASN A 66 -8.20 0.18 13.67
C ASN A 66 -6.91 -0.27 14.37
N GLU A 67 -6.17 -1.20 13.80
CA GLU A 67 -4.83 -1.59 14.31
C GLU A 67 -3.86 -0.41 14.25
N TRP A 68 -3.90 0.35 13.18
CA TRP A 68 -3.09 1.56 13.00
C TRP A 68 -3.34 2.58 14.12
N ASN A 69 -4.62 2.88 14.38
CA ASN A 69 -5.04 3.74 15.46
C ASN A 69 -4.56 3.22 16.84
N ASN A 70 -4.76 1.94 17.12
CA ASN A 70 -4.40 1.35 18.41
C ASN A 70 -2.91 1.49 18.75
N ILE A 71 -2.04 1.18 17.78
CA ILE A 71 -0.58 1.31 17.97
C ILE A 71 -0.21 2.78 18.19
N SER A 72 -0.70 3.66 17.30
CA SER A 72 -0.29 5.06 17.29
C SER A 72 -0.75 5.82 18.54
N TYR A 73 -1.98 5.62 18.99
CA TYR A 73 -2.45 6.23 20.23
C TYR A 73 -1.75 5.66 21.47
N ARG A 74 -1.34 4.40 21.42
CA ARG A 74 -0.51 3.82 22.48
C ARG A 74 0.84 4.52 22.56
N GLU A 75 1.50 4.76 21.44
CA GLU A 75 2.77 5.47 21.37
C GLU A 75 2.66 6.91 21.84
N VAL A 76 1.66 7.65 21.36
CA VAL A 76 1.42 9.05 21.80
C VAL A 76 1.20 9.10 23.31
N ARG A 77 0.40 8.19 23.88
CA ARG A 77 0.15 8.11 25.32
C ARG A 77 1.43 7.89 26.11
N ASP A 78 2.19 6.88 25.74
CA ASP A 78 3.37 6.45 26.51
C ASP A 78 4.51 7.46 26.38
N MET A 79 4.76 7.97 25.16
CA MET A 79 5.76 9.04 24.95
C MET A 79 5.40 10.31 25.71
N THR A 80 4.12 10.69 25.74
CA THR A 80 3.64 11.83 26.54
C THR A 80 3.84 11.58 28.04
N ALA A 81 3.57 10.37 28.53
CA ALA A 81 3.79 10.00 29.92
C ALA A 81 5.28 10.03 30.32
N TYR A 82 6.18 9.74 29.38
CA TYR A 82 7.63 9.91 29.57
C TYR A 82 8.10 11.36 29.46
N GLY A 83 7.20 12.32 29.24
CA GLY A 83 7.52 13.75 29.16
C GLY A 83 8.08 14.18 27.81
N VAL A 84 7.93 13.40 26.76
CA VAL A 84 8.37 13.77 25.41
C VAL A 84 7.39 14.78 24.80
N PRO A 85 7.82 16.02 24.50
CA PRO A 85 6.93 17.04 23.96
C PRO A 85 6.65 16.84 22.47
N GLY A 86 5.46 17.25 22.03
CA GLY A 86 5.14 17.38 20.61
C GLY A 86 4.89 16.08 19.85
N VAL A 87 4.69 14.96 20.54
CA VAL A 87 4.27 13.70 19.91
C VAL A 87 2.78 13.75 19.59
N TYR A 88 2.41 13.35 18.37
CA TYR A 88 1.01 13.33 17.94
C TYR A 88 0.80 12.33 16.80
N THR A 89 -0.47 12.04 16.49
CA THR A 89 -0.83 11.06 15.47
C THR A 89 -1.91 11.50 14.49
N PHE A 90 -2.70 12.49 14.81
CA PHE A 90 -3.76 12.97 13.92
C PHE A 90 -3.25 14.08 12.99
N ASP A 91 -4.02 14.36 11.92
CA ASP A 91 -3.71 15.36 10.89
C ASP A 91 -2.55 14.93 9.97
N PHE A 92 -1.83 15.68 9.33
CA PHE A 92 -0.64 15.48 8.51
C PHE A 92 -0.79 14.46 7.34
N TYR A 93 -1.23 13.23 7.56
CA TYR A 93 -1.32 12.17 6.56
C TYR A 93 -2.73 11.57 6.50
N ASP A 94 -3.14 11.03 5.35
CA ASP A 94 -4.49 10.50 5.17
C ASP A 94 -4.57 9.00 4.89
N GLY A 95 -3.58 8.37 4.30
CA GLY A 95 -3.61 6.95 3.95
C GLY A 95 -4.38 6.64 2.65
N TRP A 96 -4.58 7.63 1.81
CA TRP A 96 -5.27 7.49 0.54
C TRP A 96 -4.39 6.85 -0.55
N GLY A 97 -3.23 7.42 -0.82
CA GLY A 97 -2.31 6.97 -1.87
C GLY A 97 -1.65 5.63 -1.53
N PRO A 98 -1.74 4.61 -2.38
CA PRO A 98 -1.14 3.29 -2.13
C PRO A 98 0.33 3.18 -2.53
N ASN A 99 0.92 4.25 -3.01
CA ASN A 99 2.24 4.32 -3.64
C ASN A 99 3.43 4.29 -2.66
N TYR A 100 3.21 4.54 -1.37
CA TYR A 100 4.25 4.49 -0.35
C TYR A 100 4.71 3.07 -0.06
N MET A 101 5.99 2.87 0.26
CA MET A 101 6.54 1.53 0.53
C MET A 101 5.82 0.81 1.68
N PHE A 102 5.46 1.51 2.75
CA PHE A 102 4.76 0.90 3.87
C PHE A 102 3.34 0.43 3.52
N THR A 103 2.70 0.98 2.49
CA THR A 103 1.34 0.58 2.08
C THR A 103 1.30 -0.83 1.49
N VAL A 104 2.45 -1.41 1.12
CA VAL A 104 2.53 -2.84 0.79
C VAL A 104 1.91 -3.71 1.89
N GLY A 105 2.15 -3.36 3.15
CA GLY A 105 1.52 -4.04 4.29
C GLY A 105 0.01 -3.97 4.24
N ASN A 106 -0.54 -2.77 4.04
CA ASN A 106 -1.99 -2.53 4.07
C ASN A 106 -2.74 -3.30 2.97
N GLY A 107 -2.18 -3.38 1.77
CA GLY A 107 -2.75 -4.15 0.66
C GLY A 107 -2.62 -5.68 0.81
N HIS A 108 -1.72 -6.16 1.70
CA HIS A 108 -1.43 -7.58 1.92
C HIS A 108 -1.84 -8.07 3.31
N ASN A 109 -2.91 -7.52 3.88
CA ASN A 109 -3.50 -7.92 5.16
C ASN A 109 -2.61 -7.66 6.40
N ALA A 110 -1.45 -7.04 6.23
CA ALA A 110 -0.60 -6.55 7.32
C ALA A 110 -0.95 -5.09 7.66
N LEU A 111 -0.19 -4.47 8.52
CA LEU A 111 -0.27 -3.05 8.82
C LEU A 111 0.99 -2.34 8.34
N GLY A 112 0.87 -1.42 7.42
CA GLY A 112 1.93 -0.49 7.04
C GLY A 112 1.73 0.86 7.73
N ARG A 113 2.78 1.43 8.28
CA ARG A 113 2.76 2.71 9.00
C ARG A 113 4.13 3.40 9.00
N PHE A 114 4.17 4.66 9.38
CA PHE A 114 5.42 5.42 9.38
C PHE A 114 5.49 6.43 10.52
N TYR A 115 6.70 6.93 10.76
CA TYR A 115 6.98 8.07 11.62
C TYR A 115 7.56 9.23 10.82
N GLU A 116 7.37 10.46 11.35
CA GLU A 116 8.00 11.66 10.83
C GLU A 116 8.68 12.43 11.96
N THR A 117 9.92 12.82 11.72
CA THR A 117 10.67 13.70 12.61
C THR A 117 11.15 14.94 11.85
N GLN A 118 12.03 15.74 12.43
CA GLN A 118 12.61 16.92 11.76
C GLN A 118 13.56 16.48 10.64
N GLY A 119 13.43 17.08 9.47
CA GLY A 119 14.39 16.89 8.38
C GLY A 119 15.84 17.19 8.84
N ALA A 120 16.77 16.32 8.53
CA ALA A 120 18.17 16.41 8.94
C ALA A 120 19.10 16.00 7.78
N GLY A 121 19.22 16.87 6.77
CA GLY A 121 20.02 16.61 5.58
C GLY A 121 21.53 16.42 5.82
N ASN A 122 22.01 16.68 7.03
CA ASN A 122 23.40 16.45 7.46
C ASN A 122 23.48 16.27 8.98
N GLY A 123 24.65 15.97 9.51
CA GLY A 123 24.90 15.78 10.95
C GLY A 123 24.97 17.07 11.79
N SER A 124 24.61 18.22 11.24
CA SER A 124 24.70 19.50 11.96
C SER A 124 23.69 19.61 13.09
N THR A 125 24.03 20.41 14.07
CA THR A 125 23.13 20.84 15.14
C THR A 125 22.57 22.21 14.82
N ARG A 126 21.26 22.39 14.96
CA ARG A 126 20.56 23.64 14.66
C ARG A 126 19.53 23.97 15.73
N VAL A 127 19.15 25.23 15.81
CA VAL A 127 17.98 25.63 16.59
C VAL A 127 16.76 25.53 15.68
N ILE A 128 15.75 24.80 16.10
CA ILE A 128 14.44 24.77 15.44
C ILE A 128 13.43 25.58 16.25
N SER A 129 12.49 26.21 15.55
CA SER A 129 11.36 26.92 16.14
C SER A 129 10.08 26.27 15.64
N THR A 130 9.13 26.05 16.55
CA THR A 130 7.89 25.33 16.26
C THR A 130 6.69 26.13 16.79
N ASN A 131 5.56 26.03 16.11
CA ASN A 131 4.30 26.52 16.65
C ASN A 131 3.90 25.70 17.88
N VAL A 132 3.67 26.36 18.99
CA VAL A 132 3.31 25.76 20.28
C VAL A 132 1.83 25.91 20.63
N GLU A 133 1.02 26.33 19.68
CA GLU A 133 -0.43 26.41 19.91
C GLU A 133 -1.00 25.02 20.18
N ARG A 134 -1.82 24.94 21.23
CA ARG A 134 -2.54 23.73 21.56
C ARG A 134 -3.70 23.55 20.58
N GLN A 135 -3.75 22.39 19.96
CA GLN A 135 -4.83 21.99 19.06
C GLN A 135 -5.58 20.80 19.69
N TRP A 136 -6.84 20.61 19.33
CA TRP A 136 -7.65 19.50 19.87
C TRP A 136 -7.01 18.12 19.59
N HIS A 137 -6.38 17.95 18.43
CA HIS A 137 -5.69 16.72 18.02
C HIS A 137 -4.22 16.66 18.46
N ARG A 138 -3.68 17.76 18.98
CA ARG A 138 -2.29 17.88 19.44
C ARG A 138 -2.24 18.53 20.84
N PRO A 139 -2.78 17.85 21.86
CA PRO A 139 -2.81 18.40 23.22
C PRO A 139 -1.43 18.48 23.85
N ASN A 140 -0.49 17.62 23.41
CA ASN A 140 0.91 17.61 23.85
C ASN A 140 1.72 18.51 22.91
N THR A 141 1.90 19.77 23.28
CA THR A 141 2.55 20.78 22.44
C THR A 141 4.05 20.54 22.32
N PRO A 142 4.67 20.84 21.17
CA PRO A 142 6.11 20.83 21.03
C PRO A 142 6.76 21.98 21.80
N LEU A 143 8.10 21.94 21.94
CA LEU A 143 8.87 23.05 22.48
C LEU A 143 8.90 24.18 21.45
N ARG A 144 8.70 25.43 21.91
CA ARG A 144 8.73 26.62 21.05
C ARG A 144 10.08 26.75 20.31
N GLN A 145 11.15 26.47 21.01
CA GLN A 145 12.50 26.50 20.48
C GLN A 145 13.33 25.40 21.16
N THR A 146 14.09 24.67 20.36
CA THR A 146 14.96 23.61 20.88
C THR A 146 16.17 23.41 19.98
N VAL A 147 17.26 22.92 20.55
CA VAL A 147 18.44 22.48 19.82
C VAL A 147 18.19 21.10 19.26
N TRP A 148 18.36 20.94 17.96
CA TRP A 148 18.05 19.73 17.22
C TRP A 148 19.21 19.23 16.38
N SER A 149 19.38 17.91 16.35
CA SER A 149 20.32 17.19 15.51
C SER A 149 19.72 15.84 15.10
N ILE A 150 20.37 15.14 14.19
CA ILE A 150 19.98 13.78 13.80
C ILE A 150 19.83 12.82 15.00
N ARG A 151 20.57 13.06 16.07
CA ARG A 151 20.45 12.28 17.32
C ARG A 151 19.05 12.37 17.92
N ASN A 152 18.39 13.52 17.81
CA ASN A 152 17.01 13.67 18.30
C ASN A 152 16.07 12.78 17.50
N ASN A 153 16.20 12.76 16.16
CA ASN A 153 15.43 11.89 15.26
C ASN A 153 15.59 10.43 15.68
N VAL A 154 16.83 9.95 15.75
CA VAL A 154 17.14 8.57 16.12
C VAL A 154 16.56 8.20 17.48
N ASN A 155 16.77 9.04 18.51
CA ASN A 155 16.28 8.75 19.84
C ASN A 155 14.76 8.68 19.92
N LEU A 156 14.06 9.60 19.26
CA LEU A 156 12.59 9.66 19.27
C LEU A 156 11.98 8.48 18.51
N GLN A 157 12.44 8.23 17.28
CA GLN A 157 11.95 7.11 16.48
C GLN A 157 12.24 5.77 17.16
N GLN A 158 13.45 5.57 17.67
CA GLN A 158 13.81 4.34 18.40
C GLN A 158 12.93 4.14 19.64
N SER A 159 12.66 5.18 20.40
CA SER A 159 11.81 5.09 21.59
C SER A 159 10.37 4.71 21.24
N ALA A 160 9.81 5.33 20.21
CA ALA A 160 8.49 4.98 19.72
C ALA A 160 8.43 3.54 19.18
N LEU A 161 9.43 3.12 18.40
CA LEU A 161 9.53 1.73 17.91
C LEU A 161 9.58 0.70 19.04
N LEU A 162 10.32 0.97 20.13
CA LEU A 162 10.36 0.07 21.27
C LEU A 162 9.01 -0.03 21.97
N ILE A 163 8.25 1.07 22.04
CA ILE A 163 6.88 1.06 22.57
C ILE A 163 5.97 0.23 21.67
N ALA A 164 6.03 0.44 20.35
CA ALA A 164 5.26 -0.34 19.38
C ALA A 164 5.57 -1.83 19.45
N LEU A 165 6.86 -2.20 19.46
CA LEU A 165 7.31 -3.59 19.56
C LEU A 165 6.82 -4.24 20.87
N ASN A 166 6.92 -3.53 21.99
CA ASN A 166 6.39 -4.02 23.27
C ASN A 166 4.87 -4.21 23.23
N TYR A 167 4.15 -3.26 22.62
CA TYR A 167 2.70 -3.37 22.45
C TYR A 167 2.32 -4.59 21.60
N MET A 168 2.93 -4.75 20.43
CA MET A 168 2.68 -5.89 19.55
C MET A 168 3.04 -7.22 20.20
N ALA A 169 4.16 -7.30 20.92
CA ALA A 169 4.57 -8.52 21.61
C ALA A 169 3.57 -8.96 22.69
N ASN A 170 2.98 -7.99 23.41
CA ASN A 170 1.97 -8.27 24.45
C ASN A 170 0.57 -8.54 23.88
N ASN A 171 0.30 -8.19 22.61
CA ASN A 171 -0.98 -8.40 21.93
C ASN A 171 -0.81 -9.25 20.66
N LYS A 172 0.21 -10.09 20.61
CA LYS A 172 0.58 -10.89 19.42
C LYS A 172 -0.55 -11.76 18.89
N GLU A 173 -1.37 -12.30 19.80
CA GLU A 173 -2.49 -13.18 19.44
C GLU A 173 -3.56 -12.40 18.65
N ASP A 174 -3.88 -11.18 19.08
CA ASP A 174 -4.83 -10.31 18.39
C ASP A 174 -4.32 -9.95 16.98
N PHE A 175 -3.04 -9.59 16.86
CA PHE A 175 -2.44 -9.29 15.54
C PHE A 175 -2.44 -10.50 14.60
N LEU A 176 -2.11 -11.69 15.10
CA LEU A 176 -2.14 -12.93 14.31
C LEU A 176 -3.55 -13.30 13.90
N GLN A 177 -4.51 -13.21 14.83
CA GLN A 177 -5.92 -13.47 14.55
C GLN A 177 -6.48 -12.48 13.52
N ASN A 178 -6.17 -11.21 13.66
CA ASN A 178 -6.59 -10.16 12.73
C ASN A 178 -5.98 -10.36 11.35
N PHE A 179 -4.72 -10.74 11.24
CA PHE A 179 -4.07 -11.05 9.97
C PHE A 179 -4.81 -12.19 9.25
N TYR A 180 -5.11 -13.27 9.97
CA TYR A 180 -5.89 -14.40 9.42
C TYR A 180 -7.29 -13.94 9.01
N LEU A 181 -7.98 -13.18 9.87
CA LEU A 181 -9.34 -12.70 9.61
C LEU A 181 -9.39 -11.78 8.39
N LYS A 182 -8.44 -10.85 8.25
CA LYS A 182 -8.31 -9.97 7.07
C LYS A 182 -8.15 -10.80 5.78
N GLY A 183 -7.34 -11.86 5.82
CA GLY A 183 -7.20 -12.80 4.69
C GLY A 183 -8.52 -13.51 4.34
N GLN A 184 -9.25 -14.01 5.34
CA GLN A 184 -10.56 -14.63 5.13
C GLN A 184 -11.59 -13.65 4.56
N ARG A 185 -11.62 -12.42 5.06
CA ARG A 185 -12.50 -11.36 4.56
C ARG A 185 -12.14 -10.97 3.12
N SER A 186 -10.87 -10.95 2.77
CA SER A 186 -10.42 -10.69 1.40
C SER A 186 -10.88 -11.77 0.43
N ILE A 187 -10.84 -13.04 0.83
CA ILE A 187 -11.35 -14.17 0.04
C ILE A 187 -12.89 -14.09 -0.10
N ALA A 188 -13.59 -13.89 1.00
CA ALA A 188 -15.06 -13.83 1.01
C ALA A 188 -15.61 -12.63 0.21
N LYS A 189 -14.84 -11.55 0.09
CA LYS A 189 -15.24 -10.34 -0.62
C LYS A 189 -15.67 -10.61 -2.06
N ALA A 190 -15.04 -11.55 -2.76
CA ALA A 190 -15.35 -11.89 -4.14
C ALA A 190 -16.83 -12.26 -4.40
N THR A 191 -17.49 -12.84 -3.40
CA THR A 191 -18.89 -13.25 -3.51
C THR A 191 -19.85 -12.41 -2.66
N ALA A 192 -19.33 -11.69 -1.66
CA ALA A 192 -20.16 -10.92 -0.72
C ALA A 192 -20.29 -9.44 -1.13
N GLU A 193 -19.25 -8.85 -1.70
CA GLU A 193 -19.17 -7.42 -2.00
C GLU A 193 -18.81 -7.14 -3.47
N GLY A 194 -18.11 -8.10 -4.13
CA GLY A 194 -17.52 -7.91 -5.45
C GLY A 194 -16.25 -7.04 -5.44
N PRO A 195 -15.59 -6.90 -6.58
CA PRO A 195 -15.80 -7.71 -7.77
C PRO A 195 -15.42 -9.18 -7.54
N ALA A 196 -15.97 -10.06 -8.37
CA ALA A 196 -15.61 -11.49 -8.36
C ALA A 196 -14.28 -11.76 -9.09
N ALA A 197 -14.00 -11.00 -10.15
CA ALA A 197 -12.76 -11.12 -10.91
C ALA A 197 -12.43 -9.85 -11.71
N TYR A 198 -11.16 -9.76 -12.13
CA TYR A 198 -10.75 -8.93 -13.27
C TYR A 198 -10.32 -9.84 -14.43
N VAL A 199 -10.87 -9.59 -15.62
CA VAL A 199 -10.56 -10.36 -16.84
C VAL A 199 -9.77 -9.49 -17.81
N PHE A 200 -8.70 -10.06 -18.32
CA PHE A 200 -7.84 -9.45 -19.34
C PHE A 200 -8.00 -10.25 -20.65
N PRO A 201 -8.69 -9.70 -21.65
CA PRO A 201 -9.02 -10.42 -22.88
C PRO A 201 -7.78 -10.95 -23.61
N ALA A 202 -7.88 -12.17 -24.16
CA ALA A 202 -6.77 -12.80 -24.90
C ALA A 202 -6.37 -12.03 -26.17
N ASN A 203 -7.30 -11.25 -26.72
CA ASN A 203 -7.12 -10.47 -27.95
C ASN A 203 -6.80 -9.00 -27.69
N ASP A 204 -6.26 -8.66 -26.51
CA ASP A 204 -5.83 -7.29 -26.22
C ASP A 204 -4.88 -6.79 -27.32
N ARG A 205 -5.05 -5.52 -27.70
CA ARG A 205 -4.25 -4.88 -28.76
C ARG A 205 -2.78 -4.70 -28.38
N ARG A 206 -2.44 -4.85 -27.10
CA ARG A 206 -1.12 -4.63 -26.54
C ARG A 206 -0.69 -5.79 -25.63
N PRO A 207 -0.55 -6.99 -26.17
CA PRO A 207 -0.27 -8.18 -25.36
C PRO A 207 1.04 -8.10 -24.56
N ALA A 208 2.03 -7.33 -25.02
CA ALA A 208 3.26 -7.10 -24.27
C ALA A 208 3.02 -6.21 -23.04
N LEU A 209 2.19 -5.17 -23.13
CA LEU A 209 1.84 -4.34 -21.99
C LEU A 209 0.91 -5.07 -21.01
N GLN A 210 -0.03 -5.88 -21.54
CA GLN A 210 -0.87 -6.76 -20.74
C GLN A 210 0.01 -7.73 -19.92
N ALA A 211 0.96 -8.42 -20.56
CA ALA A 211 1.88 -9.31 -19.88
C ALA A 211 2.70 -8.57 -18.80
N ARG A 212 3.16 -7.35 -19.10
CA ARG A 212 3.90 -6.53 -18.14
C ARG A 212 3.06 -6.12 -16.93
N LEU A 213 1.79 -5.71 -17.13
CA LEU A 213 0.87 -5.42 -16.05
C LEU A 213 0.62 -6.66 -15.18
N LEU A 214 0.34 -7.81 -15.81
CA LEU A 214 0.13 -9.07 -15.11
C LEU A 214 1.38 -9.53 -14.34
N GLN A 215 2.57 -9.29 -14.89
CA GLN A 215 3.83 -9.53 -14.18
C GLN A 215 3.96 -8.64 -12.94
N LEU A 216 3.55 -7.37 -13.02
CA LEU A 216 3.52 -6.48 -11.87
C LEU A 216 2.53 -6.98 -10.81
N MET A 217 1.36 -7.47 -11.21
CA MET A 217 0.42 -8.10 -10.28
C MET A 217 1.02 -9.35 -9.60
N GLN A 218 1.78 -10.16 -10.33
CA GLN A 218 2.52 -11.29 -9.75
C GLN A 218 3.63 -10.82 -8.77
N ASP A 219 4.28 -9.68 -9.03
CA ASP A 219 5.25 -9.09 -8.12
C ASP A 219 4.60 -8.63 -6.80
N HIS A 220 3.30 -8.31 -6.83
CA HIS A 220 2.45 -8.09 -5.66
C HIS A 220 1.83 -9.38 -5.10
N ALA A 221 2.35 -10.56 -5.48
CA ALA A 221 1.88 -11.87 -5.06
C ALA A 221 0.38 -12.13 -5.34
N VAL A 222 -0.17 -11.48 -6.36
CA VAL A 222 -1.52 -11.75 -6.86
C VAL A 222 -1.49 -12.97 -7.76
N GLU A 223 -2.35 -13.95 -7.50
CA GLU A 223 -2.50 -15.15 -8.33
C GLU A 223 -3.24 -14.82 -9.62
N ILE A 224 -2.71 -15.32 -10.73
CA ILE A 224 -3.27 -15.14 -12.07
C ILE A 224 -3.67 -16.48 -12.64
N HIS A 225 -4.87 -16.55 -13.19
CA HIS A 225 -5.39 -17.71 -13.87
C HIS A 225 -5.50 -17.43 -15.38
N ARG A 226 -5.67 -18.48 -16.16
CA ARG A 226 -5.88 -18.40 -17.60
C ARG A 226 -7.04 -19.28 -18.02
N LEU A 227 -8.00 -18.73 -18.78
CA LEU A 227 -9.12 -19.50 -19.30
C LEU A 227 -8.63 -20.61 -20.24
N THR A 228 -9.16 -21.83 -20.04
CA THR A 228 -8.87 -23.01 -20.86
C THR A 228 -9.95 -23.29 -21.91
N ARG A 229 -10.97 -22.44 -21.94
CA ARG A 229 -12.03 -22.38 -22.96
C ARG A 229 -12.73 -21.03 -22.86
N ASP A 230 -13.55 -20.72 -23.88
CA ASP A 230 -14.40 -19.55 -23.86
C ASP A 230 -15.32 -19.56 -22.63
N ALA A 231 -15.57 -18.39 -22.06
CA ALA A 231 -16.44 -18.17 -20.93
C ALA A 231 -17.42 -17.03 -21.21
N VAL A 232 -18.67 -17.22 -20.84
CA VAL A 232 -19.73 -16.21 -20.91
C VAL A 232 -20.19 -15.92 -19.49
N VAL A 233 -20.14 -14.64 -19.09
CA VAL A 233 -20.54 -14.18 -17.77
C VAL A 233 -21.42 -12.94 -17.93
N GLY A 234 -22.70 -13.08 -17.62
CA GLY A 234 -23.69 -12.04 -17.95
C GLY A 234 -23.72 -11.77 -19.45
N ASP A 235 -23.55 -10.50 -19.83
CA ASP A 235 -23.48 -10.05 -21.23
C ASP A 235 -22.05 -10.04 -21.81
N SER A 236 -21.06 -10.50 -21.05
CA SER A 236 -19.65 -10.47 -21.45
C SER A 236 -19.19 -11.85 -21.90
N GLU A 237 -18.46 -11.88 -23.02
CA GLU A 237 -17.85 -13.08 -23.59
C GLU A 237 -16.33 -12.93 -23.61
N PHE A 238 -15.63 -13.94 -23.10
CA PHE A 238 -14.17 -13.96 -23.01
C PHE A 238 -13.63 -15.22 -23.69
N GLY A 239 -12.75 -15.04 -24.65
CA GLY A 239 -12.15 -16.15 -25.38
C GLY A 239 -11.13 -16.95 -24.52
N GLU A 240 -10.95 -18.22 -24.92
CA GLU A 240 -9.86 -19.06 -24.41
C GLU A 240 -8.52 -18.31 -24.43
N GLY A 241 -7.74 -18.47 -23.38
CA GLY A 241 -6.45 -17.79 -23.23
C GLY A 241 -6.53 -16.43 -22.54
N SER A 242 -7.71 -15.87 -22.27
CA SER A 242 -7.86 -14.68 -21.43
C SER A 242 -7.30 -14.92 -20.03
N TYR A 243 -6.64 -13.91 -19.47
CA TYR A 243 -6.16 -14.01 -18.08
C TYR A 243 -7.23 -13.53 -17.11
N VAL A 244 -7.26 -14.14 -15.94
CA VAL A 244 -8.23 -13.85 -14.90
C VAL A 244 -7.51 -13.68 -13.56
N ILE A 245 -7.73 -12.55 -12.91
CA ILE A 245 -7.42 -12.36 -11.50
C ILE A 245 -8.70 -12.65 -10.73
N ARG A 246 -8.79 -13.83 -10.14
CA ARG A 246 -9.89 -14.20 -9.24
C ARG A 246 -9.76 -13.39 -7.97
N MET A 247 -10.87 -12.87 -7.47
CA MET A 247 -10.86 -12.06 -6.25
C MET A 247 -11.09 -12.88 -4.98
N ASP A 248 -11.36 -14.18 -5.10
CA ASP A 248 -11.42 -15.13 -3.98
C ASP A 248 -10.02 -15.60 -3.55
N GLN A 249 -9.09 -14.66 -3.40
CA GLN A 249 -7.71 -14.89 -2.98
C GLN A 249 -7.30 -13.93 -1.85
N PRO A 250 -6.29 -14.28 -1.02
CA PRO A 250 -5.94 -13.50 0.17
C PRO A 250 -5.52 -12.05 -0.12
N TYR A 251 -4.93 -11.78 -1.29
CA TYR A 251 -4.45 -10.45 -1.68
C TYR A 251 -5.34 -9.76 -2.72
N SER A 252 -6.62 -10.15 -2.77
CA SER A 252 -7.61 -9.54 -3.66
C SER A 252 -7.76 -8.03 -3.43
N ARG A 253 -7.65 -7.55 -2.18
CA ARG A 253 -7.71 -6.11 -1.89
C ARG A 253 -6.58 -5.32 -2.53
N MET A 254 -5.38 -5.92 -2.62
CA MET A 254 -4.26 -5.31 -3.36
C MET A 254 -4.55 -5.26 -4.87
N ALA A 255 -5.10 -6.34 -5.43
CA ALA A 255 -5.50 -6.36 -6.84
C ALA A 255 -6.57 -5.31 -7.15
N ASP A 256 -7.60 -5.23 -6.31
CA ASP A 256 -8.71 -4.28 -6.45
C ASP A 256 -8.20 -2.83 -6.36
N MET A 257 -7.37 -2.54 -5.37
CA MET A 257 -6.76 -1.22 -5.16
C MET A 257 -5.98 -0.74 -6.40
N LEU A 258 -5.30 -1.65 -7.11
CA LEU A 258 -4.46 -1.29 -8.27
C LEU A 258 -5.23 -1.27 -9.60
N LEU A 259 -6.35 -1.99 -9.71
CA LEU A 259 -7.05 -2.16 -10.98
C LEU A 259 -8.36 -1.36 -11.06
N ASP A 260 -9.00 -1.08 -9.92
CA ASP A 260 -10.26 -0.34 -9.90
C ASP A 260 -10.03 1.17 -10.02
N THR A 261 -11.12 1.88 -10.31
CA THR A 261 -11.12 3.35 -10.28
C THR A 261 -11.00 3.86 -8.84
N GLN A 262 -10.38 5.01 -8.69
CA GLN A 262 -10.25 5.65 -7.39
C GLN A 262 -11.62 6.17 -6.92
N TYR A 263 -11.97 5.86 -5.68
CA TYR A 263 -13.18 6.37 -5.04
C TYR A 263 -12.82 7.52 -4.10
N TYR A 264 -13.38 8.67 -4.37
CA TYR A 264 -13.24 9.85 -3.53
C TYR A 264 -14.62 10.45 -3.22
N ASN A 265 -14.90 10.66 -1.94
CA ASN A 265 -16.09 11.38 -1.52
C ASN A 265 -15.77 12.88 -1.39
N PRO A 266 -16.39 13.77 -2.19
CA PRO A 266 -16.13 15.21 -2.12
C PRO A 266 -16.44 15.86 -0.75
N ALA A 267 -17.17 15.17 0.13
CA ALA A 267 -17.43 15.63 1.49
C ALA A 267 -16.25 15.36 2.45
N ASP A 268 -15.32 14.49 2.05
CA ASP A 268 -14.12 14.19 2.82
C ASP A 268 -13.04 15.27 2.61
N PRO A 269 -12.07 15.41 3.51
CA PRO A 269 -10.90 16.23 3.27
C PRO A 269 -10.18 15.82 1.97
N SER A 270 -9.64 16.79 1.25
CA SER A 270 -8.87 16.50 0.05
C SER A 270 -7.68 15.59 0.39
N PRO A 271 -7.52 14.43 -0.28
CA PRO A 271 -6.42 13.54 -0.02
C PRO A 271 -5.10 14.11 -0.54
N TYR A 272 -4.01 13.64 0.04
CA TYR A 272 -2.67 13.80 -0.52
C TYR A 272 -2.47 12.69 -1.55
N ASP A 273 -2.54 13.06 -2.82
CA ASP A 273 -2.46 12.14 -3.94
C ASP A 273 -1.61 12.76 -5.06
N ASP A 274 -0.39 12.29 -5.20
CA ASP A 274 0.59 12.73 -6.19
C ASP A 274 0.93 11.64 -7.22
N VAL A 275 0.18 10.52 -7.22
CA VAL A 275 0.40 9.35 -8.08
C VAL A 275 -0.93 8.77 -8.57
N GLY A 276 -1.02 8.48 -9.86
CA GLY A 276 -2.12 7.68 -10.41
C GLY A 276 -1.87 6.19 -10.22
N TRP A 277 -2.91 5.40 -9.93
CA TRP A 277 -2.77 3.95 -9.68
C TRP A 277 -3.82 3.05 -10.31
N THR A 278 -4.75 3.56 -11.10
CA THR A 278 -5.65 2.70 -11.90
C THR A 278 -4.86 2.10 -13.05
N LEU A 279 -4.25 0.94 -12.81
CA LEU A 279 -3.18 0.42 -13.67
C LEU A 279 -3.64 -0.05 -15.04
N GLY A 280 -4.87 -0.54 -15.19
CA GLY A 280 -5.41 -0.91 -16.50
C GLY A 280 -5.24 0.23 -17.54
N PRO A 281 -5.88 1.39 -17.35
CA PRO A 281 -5.71 2.56 -18.22
C PRO A 281 -4.28 3.08 -18.29
N LEU A 282 -3.53 3.08 -17.19
CA LEU A 282 -2.15 3.56 -17.17
C LEU A 282 -1.21 2.71 -18.01
N PHE A 283 -1.44 1.40 -18.10
CA PHE A 283 -0.74 0.50 -19.00
C PHE A 283 -1.37 0.47 -20.40
N ASN A 284 -2.51 1.16 -20.59
CA ASN A 284 -3.29 1.13 -21.82
C ASN A 284 -3.72 -0.32 -22.18
N VAL A 285 -4.17 -1.06 -21.18
CA VAL A 285 -4.59 -2.45 -21.23
C VAL A 285 -6.04 -2.54 -20.77
N GLU A 286 -6.80 -3.40 -21.40
CA GLU A 286 -8.17 -3.68 -21.00
C GLU A 286 -8.16 -4.61 -19.77
N ALA A 287 -8.72 -4.12 -18.67
CA ALA A 287 -8.97 -4.88 -17.45
C ALA A 287 -10.48 -4.78 -17.14
N VAL A 288 -11.21 -5.83 -17.42
CA VAL A 288 -12.67 -5.86 -17.29
C VAL A 288 -13.02 -6.30 -15.88
N ARG A 289 -13.66 -5.42 -15.11
CA ARG A 289 -14.14 -5.69 -13.76
C ARG A 289 -15.46 -6.46 -13.83
N ILE A 290 -15.51 -7.65 -13.22
CA ILE A 290 -16.66 -8.56 -13.23
C ILE A 290 -17.23 -8.67 -11.83
N GLU A 291 -18.51 -8.28 -11.69
CA GLU A 291 -19.24 -8.38 -10.43
C GLU A 291 -19.85 -9.77 -10.21
N ASP A 292 -20.29 -10.43 -11.31
CA ASP A 292 -21.01 -11.70 -11.24
C ASP A 292 -20.09 -12.84 -10.76
N PRO A 293 -20.37 -13.46 -9.61
CA PRO A 293 -19.57 -14.58 -9.09
C PRO A 293 -19.54 -15.81 -10.01
N ALA A 294 -20.44 -15.91 -10.98
CA ALA A 294 -20.42 -17.01 -11.96
C ALA A 294 -19.09 -17.09 -12.75
N VAL A 295 -18.34 -16.01 -12.83
CA VAL A 295 -16.99 -16.01 -13.43
C VAL A 295 -16.04 -16.97 -12.72
N LEU A 296 -16.23 -17.20 -11.41
CA LEU A 296 -15.39 -18.08 -10.61
C LEU A 296 -15.58 -19.57 -10.96
N ASP A 297 -16.70 -19.92 -11.61
CA ASP A 297 -16.99 -21.27 -12.09
C ASP A 297 -16.45 -21.53 -13.50
N ALA A 298 -15.92 -20.52 -14.18
CA ALA A 298 -15.31 -20.68 -15.48
C ALA A 298 -14.08 -21.60 -15.41
N ARG A 299 -13.87 -22.38 -16.47
CA ARG A 299 -12.72 -23.29 -16.52
C ARG A 299 -11.44 -22.52 -16.79
N MET A 300 -10.56 -22.53 -15.81
CA MET A 300 -9.28 -21.86 -15.87
C MET A 300 -8.24 -22.60 -15.05
N ASP A 301 -6.97 -22.43 -15.42
CA ASP A 301 -5.84 -22.98 -14.70
C ASP A 301 -5.01 -21.84 -14.09
N LEU A 302 -4.46 -22.09 -12.89
CA LEU A 302 -3.47 -21.21 -12.27
C LEU A 302 -2.21 -21.13 -13.14
N VAL A 303 -1.75 -19.92 -13.44
CA VAL A 303 -0.50 -19.70 -14.18
C VAL A 303 0.68 -20.03 -13.29
N GLY A 304 1.31 -21.19 -13.53
CA GLY A 304 2.38 -21.75 -12.69
C GLY A 304 3.75 -21.06 -12.83
N GLY A 305 3.88 -20.02 -13.66
CA GLY A 305 5.12 -19.29 -13.90
C GLY A 305 4.90 -17.81 -14.17
N ARG A 306 5.95 -17.14 -14.62
CA ARG A 306 5.84 -15.73 -15.03
C ARG A 306 4.99 -15.61 -16.27
N VAL A 307 4.01 -14.70 -16.26
CA VAL A 307 3.25 -14.37 -17.47
C VAL A 307 4.21 -13.84 -18.54
N THR A 308 4.07 -14.33 -19.77
CA THR A 308 4.90 -13.90 -20.92
C THR A 308 4.03 -13.37 -22.03
N ALA A 309 4.53 -12.36 -22.75
CA ALA A 309 3.91 -11.95 -23.99
C ALA A 309 4.03 -13.06 -25.06
N PRO A 310 3.07 -13.15 -26.02
CA PRO A 310 3.23 -14.02 -27.18
C PRO A 310 4.56 -13.77 -27.90
N ALA A 311 5.19 -14.84 -28.42
CA ALA A 311 6.52 -14.76 -29.01
C ALA A 311 6.61 -13.95 -30.31
N ASP A 312 5.48 -13.72 -30.96
CA ASP A 312 5.32 -12.96 -32.21
C ASP A 312 5.16 -11.45 -32.01
N VAL A 313 5.09 -11.02 -30.75
CA VAL A 313 5.03 -9.58 -30.42
C VAL A 313 6.44 -9.01 -30.43
N THR A 314 6.84 -8.43 -31.53
CA THR A 314 8.01 -7.54 -31.59
C THR A 314 7.69 -6.31 -30.74
N GLU A 315 8.41 -6.13 -29.62
CA GLU A 315 8.42 -4.85 -28.92
C GLU A 315 8.80 -3.76 -29.94
N ALA A 316 7.83 -2.92 -30.31
CA ALA A 316 8.17 -1.67 -30.93
C ALA A 316 8.98 -0.88 -29.90
N ARG A 317 10.31 -0.91 -30.01
CA ARG A 317 11.18 -0.03 -29.23
C ARG A 317 10.82 1.38 -29.67
N GLY A 318 9.98 2.04 -28.86
CA GLY A 318 9.77 3.46 -28.99
C GLY A 318 11.12 4.11 -28.95
N ALA A 319 11.52 4.76 -30.01
CA ALA A 319 12.67 5.63 -30.00
C ALA A 319 12.38 6.69 -28.92
N ALA A 320 13.17 6.67 -27.86
CA ALA A 320 13.24 7.81 -26.94
C ALA A 320 13.80 8.96 -27.77
N ALA A 321 12.94 9.93 -28.07
CA ALA A 321 13.36 11.22 -28.58
C ALA A 321 13.74 12.13 -27.42
#